data_a6e5bb16da76626665717285185f86f6
#
_entry.id   a6e5bb16da76626665717285185f86f6
#
_cell.length_a   1.000
_cell.length_b   1.000
_cell.length_c   1.000
_cell.angle_alpha   90.00
_cell.angle_beta   90.00
_cell.angle_gamma   90.00
#
_symmetry.space_group_name_H-M   'P 1'
#
loop_
_entity.id
_entity.type
_entity.pdbx_description
1 polymer ?
#
loop_
_entity_poly.entity_id
_entity_poly.type
_entity_poly.pdbx_seq_one_letter_code
_entity_poly.pdbx_strand_id
1 'polypeptide(L)'
;MKILTSINTRFFQPVFRKLTGWSDLQEQVDTMHFILDHCLDITQAPKATGELRKTQLAAAEFLRIFHEICVKHDVHYWLDYGTLLGAVRHEGFIPWDDDMDISMTIDDFYKADKILPNELEKYGVCYHHQNKWAATMNIWNAGIILDVFPVDSVSSYEVSNHDELKMRLINYNKYWLKHKNDKFDTINEVRYRIIGQKDNNGIWYHMAESAFDKTVFENNTIFPLQKMKFEGYELYVPNNYDEYLKEEFGNYMSFPKNGVLHHHGGGGNPIYMNAKRKGFDLDKFIAQMKTIHII
;
A
#
# COMPACT_ATOMS: atom_id res chain seq x y z
N MET A 1 -32.60 -25.92 -9.07
CA MET A 1 -31.74 -25.68 -7.90
C MET A 1 -32.22 -24.46 -7.11
N LYS A 2 -33.55 -24.37 -6.81
CA LYS A 2 -34.21 -23.26 -6.08
C LYS A 2 -35.06 -23.73 -4.90
N ILE A 3 -34.89 -24.96 -4.42
CA ILE A 3 -35.75 -25.56 -3.36
C ILE A 3 -35.00 -25.64 -2.00
N LEU A 4 -33.73 -25.34 -1.93
CA LEU A 4 -32.94 -25.44 -0.68
C LEU A 4 -32.84 -24.12 0.12
N THR A 5 -33.46 -23.04 -0.30
CA THR A 5 -33.39 -21.73 0.35
C THR A 5 -34.52 -21.40 1.34
N SER A 6 -35.44 -22.31 1.58
CA SER A 6 -36.55 -22.10 2.54
C SER A 6 -36.57 -23.03 3.75
N ILE A 7 -35.56 -23.85 3.95
CA ILE A 7 -35.40 -24.64 5.17
C ILE A 7 -34.85 -23.71 6.26
N ASN A 8 -35.73 -23.46 7.22
CA ASN A 8 -35.62 -22.60 8.40
C ASN A 8 -34.21 -22.57 8.99
N THR A 9 -33.37 -21.65 8.52
CA THR A 9 -31.97 -21.46 8.91
C THR A 9 -31.80 -21.25 10.43
N ARG A 10 -32.85 -20.82 11.15
CA ARG A 10 -32.83 -20.63 12.58
C ARG A 10 -32.70 -21.93 13.40
N PHE A 11 -33.19 -23.06 12.87
CA PHE A 11 -33.16 -24.36 13.59
C PHE A 11 -31.91 -25.18 13.25
N PHE A 12 -31.42 -25.15 12.02
CA PHE A 12 -30.31 -25.96 11.57
C PHE A 12 -28.94 -25.31 11.85
N GLN A 13 -28.85 -24.01 11.89
CA GLN A 13 -27.58 -23.32 12.19
C GLN A 13 -26.99 -23.69 13.59
N PRO A 14 -27.77 -23.71 14.69
CA PRO A 14 -27.20 -24.08 15.98
C PRO A 14 -26.72 -25.52 16.03
N VAL A 15 -27.45 -26.45 15.41
CA VAL A 15 -27.09 -27.88 15.37
C VAL A 15 -25.84 -28.09 14.48
N PHE A 16 -25.78 -27.45 13.32
CA PHE A 16 -24.63 -27.51 12.42
C PHE A 16 -23.37 -26.90 13.06
N ARG A 17 -23.51 -25.75 13.73
CA ARG A 17 -22.41 -25.13 14.47
C ARG A 17 -21.87 -26.04 15.56
N LYS A 18 -22.74 -26.68 16.33
CA LYS A 18 -22.35 -27.60 17.41
C LYS A 18 -21.70 -28.87 16.91
N LEU A 19 -22.15 -29.41 15.76
CA LEU A 19 -21.58 -30.62 15.13
C LEU A 19 -20.23 -30.38 14.45
N THR A 20 -19.95 -29.13 14.02
CA THR A 20 -18.75 -28.80 13.27
C THR A 20 -17.66 -28.13 14.13
N GLY A 21 -17.92 -27.88 15.43
CA GLY A 21 -17.02 -27.08 16.29
C GLY A 21 -16.98 -25.59 15.91
N TRP A 22 -17.84 -25.14 14.99
CA TRP A 22 -17.87 -23.77 14.50
C TRP A 22 -18.17 -22.74 15.60
N SER A 23 -19.00 -23.12 16.60
CA SER A 23 -19.30 -22.26 17.75
C SER A 23 -18.06 -22.00 18.61
N ASP A 24 -17.25 -23.04 18.85
CA ASP A 24 -16.06 -22.93 19.68
C ASP A 24 -14.97 -22.12 18.97
N LEU A 25 -14.84 -22.28 17.66
CA LEU A 25 -13.94 -21.47 16.86
C LEU A 25 -14.37 -20.00 16.83
N GLN A 26 -15.68 -19.74 16.68
CA GLN A 26 -16.19 -18.37 16.70
C GLN A 26 -15.96 -17.70 18.06
N GLU A 27 -16.20 -18.41 19.17
CA GLU A 27 -15.97 -17.90 20.53
C GLU A 27 -14.47 -17.61 20.77
N GLN A 28 -13.58 -18.46 20.24
CA GLN A 28 -12.13 -18.22 20.29
C GLN A 28 -11.74 -16.98 19.51
N VAL A 29 -12.28 -16.80 18.29
CA VAL A 29 -12.04 -15.62 17.44
C VAL A 29 -12.56 -14.36 18.12
N ASP A 30 -13.79 -14.38 18.65
CA ASP A 30 -14.39 -13.25 19.34
C ASP A 30 -13.59 -12.88 20.61
N THR A 31 -13.10 -13.89 21.34
CA THR A 31 -12.23 -13.68 22.51
C THR A 31 -10.89 -13.07 22.12
N MET A 32 -10.27 -13.56 21.03
CA MET A 32 -9.02 -12.97 20.53
C MET A 32 -9.23 -11.52 20.08
N HIS A 33 -10.31 -11.21 19.37
CA HIS A 33 -10.64 -9.84 18.99
C HIS A 33 -10.85 -8.95 20.22
N PHE A 34 -11.56 -9.43 21.24
CA PHE A 34 -11.73 -8.67 22.48
C PHE A 34 -10.38 -8.35 23.15
N ILE A 35 -9.47 -9.33 23.22
CA ILE A 35 -8.13 -9.13 23.78
C ILE A 35 -7.34 -8.12 22.94
N LEU A 36 -7.35 -8.26 21.62
CA LEU A 36 -6.65 -7.34 20.70
C LEU A 36 -7.18 -5.92 20.84
N ASP A 37 -8.50 -5.74 20.91
CA ASP A 37 -9.14 -4.42 20.89
C ASP A 37 -9.11 -3.72 22.27
N HIS A 38 -9.05 -4.47 23.37
CA HIS A 38 -9.24 -3.91 24.72
C HIS A 38 -8.07 -4.12 25.68
N CYS A 39 -7.17 -5.06 25.40
CA CYS A 39 -6.07 -5.40 26.31
C CYS A 39 -4.69 -5.10 25.72
N LEU A 40 -4.57 -4.86 24.43
CA LEU A 40 -3.31 -4.64 23.75
C LEU A 40 -3.29 -3.28 23.04
N ASP A 41 -2.18 -2.59 23.15
CA ASP A 41 -1.90 -1.38 22.38
C ASP A 41 -1.06 -1.77 21.16
N ILE A 42 -1.63 -1.61 19.97
CA ILE A 42 -0.97 -1.96 18.71
C ILE A 42 0.34 -1.17 18.48
N THR A 43 0.44 0.03 19.04
CA THR A 43 1.66 0.87 18.90
C THR A 43 2.83 0.30 19.71
N GLN A 44 2.55 -0.57 20.68
CA GLN A 44 3.55 -1.24 21.52
C GLN A 44 3.94 -2.62 20.98
N ALA A 45 3.44 -3.01 19.80
CA ALA A 45 3.83 -4.27 19.20
C ALA A 45 5.35 -4.29 18.95
N PRO A 46 6.05 -5.37 19.40
CA PRO A 46 7.50 -5.42 19.27
C PRO A 46 7.90 -5.52 17.78
N LYS A 47 9.02 -4.89 17.42
CA LYS A 47 9.60 -5.02 16.07
C LYS A 47 9.81 -6.49 15.72
N ALA A 48 9.69 -6.82 14.43
CA ALA A 48 9.98 -8.15 13.90
C ALA A 48 11.37 -8.65 14.33
N THR A 49 11.55 -9.95 14.27
CA THR A 49 12.83 -10.61 14.53
C THR A 49 13.22 -11.54 13.38
N GLY A 50 14.43 -12.07 13.40
CA GLY A 50 14.89 -13.04 12.40
C GLY A 50 14.94 -12.49 10.98
N GLU A 51 14.58 -13.31 10.01
CA GLU A 51 14.68 -13.01 8.58
C GLU A 51 13.77 -11.85 8.17
N LEU A 52 12.56 -11.77 8.72
CA LEU A 52 11.66 -10.64 8.44
C LEU A 52 12.30 -9.32 8.85
N ARG A 53 12.86 -9.24 10.06
CA ARG A 53 13.51 -8.02 10.51
C ARG A 53 14.72 -7.64 9.66
N LYS A 54 15.52 -8.59 9.24
CA LYS A 54 16.65 -8.35 8.33
C LYS A 54 16.17 -7.82 6.98
N THR A 55 15.09 -8.38 6.44
CA THR A 55 14.49 -7.88 5.19
C THR A 55 13.96 -6.47 5.35
N GLN A 56 13.26 -6.16 6.44
CA GLN A 56 12.80 -4.80 6.75
C GLN A 56 13.95 -3.79 6.85
N LEU A 57 15.07 -4.16 7.50
CA LEU A 57 16.24 -3.28 7.59
C LEU A 57 16.90 -3.06 6.22
N ALA A 58 16.98 -4.09 5.40
CA ALA A 58 17.49 -3.97 4.03
C ALA A 58 16.55 -3.11 3.14
N ALA A 59 15.25 -3.25 3.33
CA ALA A 59 14.23 -2.45 2.67
C ALA A 59 14.30 -0.97 3.10
N ALA A 60 14.54 -0.70 4.38
CA ALA A 60 14.73 0.66 4.86
C ALA A 60 15.94 1.36 4.22
N GLU A 61 17.09 0.65 4.06
CA GLU A 61 18.24 1.17 3.33
C GLU A 61 17.95 1.43 1.86
N PHE A 62 17.18 0.54 1.22
CA PHE A 62 16.76 0.77 -0.14
C PHE A 62 15.81 1.99 -0.25
N LEU A 63 14.86 2.15 0.66
CA LEU A 63 13.95 3.29 0.68
C LEU A 63 14.69 4.62 0.92
N ARG A 64 15.75 4.61 1.73
CA ARG A 64 16.66 5.77 1.90
C ARG A 64 17.35 6.15 0.58
N ILE A 65 17.92 5.17 -0.12
CA ILE A 65 18.55 5.41 -1.43
C ILE A 65 17.55 5.95 -2.43
N PHE A 66 16.37 5.36 -2.48
CA PHE A 66 15.26 5.82 -3.31
C PHE A 66 14.91 7.29 -2.98
N HIS A 67 14.79 7.63 -1.69
CA HIS A 67 14.54 9.01 -1.25
C HIS A 67 15.61 9.97 -1.75
N GLU A 68 16.90 9.65 -1.56
CA GLU A 68 18.00 10.50 -1.99
C GLU A 68 18.00 10.70 -3.53
N ILE A 69 17.68 9.66 -4.31
CA ILE A 69 17.49 9.77 -5.76
C ILE A 69 16.33 10.71 -6.09
N CYS A 70 15.21 10.56 -5.44
CA CYS A 70 14.04 11.43 -5.63
C CYS A 70 14.37 12.89 -5.32
N VAL A 71 15.03 13.17 -4.19
CA VAL A 71 15.46 14.53 -3.82
C VAL A 71 16.43 15.09 -4.85
N LYS A 72 17.44 14.33 -5.26
CA LYS A 72 18.43 14.73 -6.29
C LYS A 72 17.77 15.16 -7.60
N HIS A 73 16.71 14.48 -7.99
CA HIS A 73 16.04 14.70 -9.25
C HIS A 73 14.74 15.50 -9.13
N ASP A 74 14.45 16.08 -7.96
CA ASP A 74 13.21 16.85 -7.71
C ASP A 74 11.95 16.04 -8.07
N VAL A 75 11.88 14.78 -7.64
CA VAL A 75 10.72 13.89 -7.73
C VAL A 75 10.06 13.85 -6.36
N HIS A 76 8.77 14.19 -6.31
CA HIS A 76 8.02 14.20 -5.06
C HIS A 76 7.23 12.90 -4.92
N TYR A 77 7.29 12.33 -3.72
CA TYR A 77 6.55 11.13 -3.32
C TYR A 77 6.17 11.25 -1.85
N TRP A 78 5.30 10.39 -1.38
CA TRP A 78 5.03 10.22 0.05
C TRP A 78 4.85 8.74 0.38
N LEU A 79 5.11 8.37 1.65
CA LEU A 79 4.80 7.04 2.17
C LEU A 79 3.31 6.84 2.11
N ASP A 80 2.88 5.62 1.77
CA ASP A 80 1.48 5.30 1.58
C ASP A 80 1.12 3.96 2.21
N TYR A 81 -0.15 3.62 2.25
CA TYR A 81 -0.70 2.36 2.75
C TYR A 81 -0.01 1.85 4.03
N GLY A 82 0.43 0.57 4.03
CA GLY A 82 1.10 -0.07 5.14
C GLY A 82 2.37 0.65 5.61
N THR A 83 3.12 1.24 4.69
CA THR A 83 4.35 1.97 5.01
C THR A 83 4.07 3.27 5.76
N LEU A 84 3.08 4.06 5.34
CA LEU A 84 2.64 5.25 6.07
C LEU A 84 2.09 4.88 7.45
N LEU A 85 1.25 3.85 7.50
CA LEU A 85 0.68 3.34 8.75
C LEU A 85 1.77 2.89 9.72
N GLY A 86 2.81 2.23 9.23
CA GLY A 86 4.00 1.84 9.99
C GLY A 86 4.79 3.04 10.51
N ALA A 87 4.99 4.07 9.68
CA ALA A 87 5.66 5.32 10.08
C ALA A 87 4.95 5.96 11.28
N VAL A 88 3.62 6.06 11.21
CA VAL A 88 2.80 6.72 12.24
C VAL A 88 2.73 5.90 13.55
N ARG A 89 2.58 4.58 13.46
CA ARG A 89 2.36 3.74 14.63
C ARG A 89 3.64 3.21 15.27
N HIS A 90 4.70 2.98 14.49
CA HIS A 90 5.90 2.23 14.90
C HIS A 90 7.22 2.96 14.62
N GLU A 91 7.16 4.17 14.06
CA GLU A 91 8.35 4.90 13.53
C GLU A 91 9.19 4.01 12.57
N GLY A 92 8.52 3.12 11.82
CA GLY A 92 9.13 2.13 10.95
C GLY A 92 8.11 1.14 10.42
N PHE A 93 8.55 -0.05 10.04
CA PHE A 93 7.63 -1.09 9.55
C PHE A 93 6.60 -1.52 10.59
N ILE A 94 5.41 -1.82 10.13
CA ILE A 94 4.48 -2.66 10.88
C ILE A 94 5.21 -3.98 11.17
N PRO A 95 5.19 -4.52 12.42
CA PRO A 95 6.04 -5.67 12.80
C PRO A 95 5.92 -6.91 11.92
N TRP A 96 4.79 -7.10 11.25
CA TRP A 96 4.52 -8.27 10.40
C TRP A 96 4.52 -7.96 8.91
N ASP A 97 4.84 -6.73 8.50
CA ASP A 97 4.84 -6.29 7.11
C ASP A 97 6.16 -6.59 6.40
N ASP A 98 6.13 -6.89 5.12
CA ASP A 98 7.30 -7.33 4.35
C ASP A 98 7.50 -6.59 3.00
N ASP A 99 6.73 -5.54 2.74
CA ASP A 99 6.85 -4.68 1.57
C ASP A 99 6.83 -3.19 1.92
N MET A 100 6.88 -2.35 0.92
CA MET A 100 6.83 -0.90 1.05
C MET A 100 5.94 -0.32 -0.04
N ASP A 101 5.16 0.68 0.35
CA ASP A 101 4.24 1.40 -0.52
C ASP A 101 4.56 2.88 -0.51
N ILE A 102 4.57 3.49 -1.68
CA ILE A 102 4.63 4.94 -1.84
C ILE A 102 3.63 5.40 -2.87
N SER A 103 3.20 6.64 -2.73
CA SER A 103 2.45 7.34 -3.76
C SER A 103 3.18 8.56 -4.27
N MET A 104 2.86 8.96 -5.48
CA MET A 104 3.34 10.21 -6.09
C MET A 104 2.30 10.74 -7.08
N THR A 105 2.38 12.02 -7.40
CA THR A 105 1.52 12.56 -8.45
C THR A 105 1.79 11.87 -9.78
N ILE A 106 0.80 11.82 -10.64
CA ILE A 106 0.98 11.24 -11.99
C ILE A 106 2.10 11.93 -12.78
N ASP A 107 2.34 13.22 -12.53
CA ASP A 107 3.41 13.98 -13.19
C ASP A 107 4.78 13.53 -12.67
N ASP A 108 4.92 13.38 -11.34
CA ASP A 108 6.14 12.85 -10.73
C ASP A 108 6.36 11.38 -11.11
N PHE A 109 5.29 10.59 -11.24
CA PHE A 109 5.37 9.20 -11.71
C PHE A 109 5.99 9.11 -13.12
N TYR A 110 5.54 9.93 -14.06
CA TYR A 110 6.13 9.96 -15.41
C TYR A 110 7.56 10.51 -15.44
N LYS A 111 7.90 11.41 -14.50
CA LYS A 111 9.27 11.90 -14.30
C LYS A 111 10.16 10.79 -13.74
N ALA A 112 9.69 10.12 -12.70
CA ALA A 112 10.37 9.00 -12.04
C ALA A 112 10.61 7.83 -12.98
N ASP A 113 9.64 7.48 -13.81
CA ASP A 113 9.70 6.41 -14.79
C ASP A 113 10.86 6.56 -15.78
N LYS A 114 11.25 7.78 -16.11
CA LYS A 114 12.38 8.07 -16.99
C LYS A 114 13.74 8.03 -16.29
N ILE A 115 13.77 8.16 -14.97
CA ILE A 115 14.98 8.38 -14.17
C ILE A 115 15.33 7.12 -13.38
N LEU A 116 14.36 6.57 -12.66
CA LEU A 116 14.58 5.51 -11.68
C LEU A 116 15.16 4.21 -12.25
N PRO A 117 14.76 3.73 -13.44
CA PRO A 117 15.35 2.52 -13.99
C PRO A 117 16.87 2.58 -14.08
N ASN A 118 17.41 3.68 -14.61
CA ASN A 118 18.87 3.88 -14.78
C ASN A 118 19.60 4.15 -13.46
N GLU A 119 18.97 4.90 -12.55
CA GLU A 119 19.59 5.23 -11.26
C GLU A 119 19.62 4.00 -10.32
N LEU A 120 18.67 3.10 -10.42
CA LEU A 120 18.52 1.97 -9.50
C LEU A 120 19.18 0.68 -9.97
N GLU A 121 19.41 0.52 -11.28
CA GLU A 121 20.04 -0.69 -11.86
C GLU A 121 21.38 -1.02 -11.19
N LYS A 122 22.20 -0.02 -10.90
CA LYS A 122 23.51 -0.15 -10.25
C LYS A 122 23.47 -0.74 -8.84
N TYR A 123 22.29 -0.74 -8.23
CA TYR A 123 22.05 -1.34 -6.90
C TYR A 123 21.38 -2.71 -6.99
N GLY A 124 21.23 -3.27 -8.20
CA GLY A 124 20.56 -4.54 -8.43
C GLY A 124 19.04 -4.49 -8.27
N VAL A 125 18.46 -3.29 -8.34
CA VAL A 125 17.01 -3.07 -8.28
C VAL A 125 16.43 -3.21 -9.69
N CYS A 126 15.43 -4.05 -9.82
CA CYS A 126 14.63 -4.17 -11.04
C CYS A 126 13.42 -3.26 -10.95
N TYR A 127 13.24 -2.43 -11.95
CA TYR A 127 12.07 -1.56 -12.09
C TYR A 127 11.09 -2.19 -13.09
N HIS A 128 9.85 -2.37 -12.69
CA HIS A 128 8.82 -2.99 -13.52
C HIS A 128 7.53 -2.18 -13.49
N HIS A 129 6.93 -1.98 -14.64
CA HIS A 129 5.53 -1.60 -14.70
C HIS A 129 4.66 -2.83 -14.38
N GLN A 130 3.88 -2.78 -13.32
CA GLN A 130 2.81 -3.77 -13.09
C GLN A 130 1.73 -3.63 -14.16
N ASN A 131 1.43 -2.37 -14.50
CA ASN A 131 0.50 -1.96 -15.53
C ASN A 131 0.79 -0.51 -15.93
N LYS A 132 -0.10 0.16 -16.67
CA LYS A 132 0.08 1.56 -17.10
C LYS A 132 0.03 2.59 -15.95
N TRP A 133 -0.43 2.20 -14.76
CA TRP A 133 -0.74 3.07 -13.64
C TRP A 133 -0.08 2.65 -12.32
N ALA A 134 0.80 1.69 -12.35
CA ALA A 134 1.56 1.29 -11.17
C ALA A 134 2.91 0.72 -11.58
N ALA A 135 3.92 0.97 -10.78
CA ALA A 135 5.24 0.38 -10.95
C ALA A 135 5.67 -0.32 -9.66
N THR A 136 6.49 -1.33 -9.81
CA THR A 136 7.12 -2.03 -8.69
C THR A 136 8.62 -2.01 -8.89
N MET A 137 9.34 -1.66 -7.85
CA MET A 137 10.78 -1.83 -7.75
C MET A 137 11.07 -2.98 -6.81
N ASN A 138 11.91 -3.91 -7.23
CA ASN A 138 12.21 -5.05 -6.39
C ASN A 138 13.66 -5.52 -6.47
N ILE A 139 14.12 -6.13 -5.39
CA ILE A 139 15.31 -6.95 -5.31
C ILE A 139 14.82 -8.35 -4.95
N TRP A 140 14.35 -9.09 -5.96
CA TRP A 140 13.62 -10.34 -5.81
C TRP A 140 14.33 -11.39 -4.96
N ASN A 141 15.66 -11.48 -5.11
CA ASN A 141 16.47 -12.43 -4.33
C ASN A 141 16.60 -12.04 -2.86
N ALA A 142 16.39 -10.78 -2.53
CA ALA A 142 16.39 -10.26 -1.16
C ALA A 142 15.00 -10.25 -0.51
N GLY A 143 13.93 -10.42 -1.29
CA GLY A 143 12.56 -10.27 -0.82
C GLY A 143 12.19 -8.81 -0.52
N ILE A 144 12.81 -7.86 -1.23
CA ILE A 144 12.54 -6.42 -1.06
C ILE A 144 11.63 -5.98 -2.20
N ILE A 145 10.52 -5.36 -1.85
CA ILE A 145 9.52 -4.82 -2.79
C ILE A 145 9.18 -3.39 -2.36
N LEU A 146 9.11 -2.50 -3.33
CA LEU A 146 8.58 -1.13 -3.20
C LEU A 146 7.57 -0.92 -4.32
N ASP A 147 6.30 -0.78 -3.96
CA ASP A 147 5.23 -0.48 -4.89
C ASP A 147 5.00 1.02 -4.99
N VAL A 148 4.75 1.48 -6.21
CA VAL A 148 4.58 2.90 -6.55
C VAL A 148 3.20 3.11 -7.13
N PHE A 149 2.40 3.92 -6.47
CA PHE A 149 1.02 4.21 -6.84
C PHE A 149 0.88 5.66 -7.32
N PRO A 150 0.59 5.89 -8.60
CA PRO A 150 0.31 7.24 -9.08
C PRO A 150 -1.05 7.72 -8.59
N VAL A 151 -1.09 8.99 -8.20
CA VAL A 151 -2.27 9.71 -7.76
C VAL A 151 -2.52 10.85 -8.73
N ASP A 152 -3.75 11.03 -9.15
CA ASP A 152 -4.15 12.14 -9.99
C ASP A 152 -5.28 12.95 -9.36
N SER A 153 -5.61 14.08 -9.95
CA SER A 153 -6.57 15.03 -9.39
C SER A 153 -7.65 15.41 -10.39
N VAL A 154 -8.77 15.86 -9.89
CA VAL A 154 -9.89 16.40 -10.68
C VAL A 154 -10.34 17.71 -10.09
N SER A 155 -10.80 18.62 -10.94
CA SER A 155 -11.32 19.92 -10.51
C SER A 155 -12.55 19.76 -9.60
N SER A 156 -12.50 20.40 -8.46
CA SER A 156 -13.64 20.48 -7.53
C SER A 156 -14.87 21.17 -8.10
N TYR A 157 -14.72 21.90 -9.21
CA TYR A 157 -15.85 22.49 -9.95
C TYR A 157 -16.59 21.47 -10.84
N GLU A 158 -15.93 20.36 -11.20
CA GLU A 158 -16.51 19.32 -12.04
C GLU A 158 -17.12 18.16 -11.24
N VAL A 159 -16.89 18.12 -9.93
CA VAL A 159 -17.35 17.07 -9.04
C VAL A 159 -18.04 17.69 -7.85
N SER A 160 -19.31 17.34 -7.60
CA SER A 160 -20.11 17.96 -6.56
C SER A 160 -19.72 17.52 -5.14
N ASN A 161 -19.17 16.32 -5.00
CA ASN A 161 -18.74 15.72 -3.73
C ASN A 161 -17.92 14.43 -3.96
N HIS A 162 -17.33 13.92 -2.89
CA HIS A 162 -16.51 12.69 -2.91
C HIS A 162 -17.28 11.46 -3.39
N ASP A 163 -18.56 11.32 -3.05
CA ASP A 163 -19.36 10.16 -3.48
C ASP A 163 -19.56 10.15 -5.00
N GLU A 164 -19.75 11.31 -5.61
CA GLU A 164 -19.82 11.42 -7.07
C GLU A 164 -18.49 11.01 -7.70
N LEU A 165 -17.35 11.48 -7.17
CA LEU A 165 -16.04 11.11 -7.66
C LEU A 165 -15.81 9.59 -7.52
N LYS A 166 -16.12 9.02 -6.35
CA LYS A 166 -16.05 7.57 -6.12
C LYS A 166 -16.88 6.78 -7.13
N MET A 167 -18.06 7.26 -7.50
CA MET A 167 -18.88 6.64 -8.54
C MET A 167 -18.26 6.76 -9.94
N ARG A 168 -17.64 7.89 -10.27
CA ARG A 168 -16.93 8.08 -11.54
C ARG A 168 -15.70 7.15 -11.62
N LEU A 169 -14.95 7.00 -10.53
CA LEU A 169 -13.82 6.06 -10.43
C LEU A 169 -14.29 4.60 -10.64
N ILE A 170 -15.41 4.19 -10.03
CA ILE A 170 -16.00 2.87 -10.27
C ILE A 170 -16.32 2.65 -11.77
N ASN A 171 -16.88 3.66 -12.43
CA ASN A 171 -17.24 3.56 -13.85
C ASN A 171 -15.98 3.52 -14.73
N TYR A 172 -14.96 4.30 -14.38
CA TYR A 172 -13.67 4.24 -15.07
C TYR A 172 -12.99 2.89 -14.91
N ASN A 173 -12.97 2.31 -13.70
CA ASN A 173 -12.41 0.98 -13.47
C ASN A 173 -13.12 -0.11 -14.27
N LYS A 174 -14.45 -0.03 -14.42
CA LYS A 174 -15.22 -0.95 -15.30
C LYS A 174 -14.81 -0.81 -16.76
N TYR A 175 -14.55 0.41 -17.23
CA TYR A 175 -14.03 0.67 -18.56
C TYR A 175 -12.61 0.10 -18.69
N TRP A 176 -11.71 0.44 -17.76
CA TRP A 176 -10.33 -0.02 -17.74
C TRP A 176 -10.19 -1.54 -17.83
N LEU A 177 -10.92 -2.29 -17.01
CA LEU A 177 -10.85 -3.77 -17.00
C LEU A 177 -11.14 -4.39 -18.38
N LYS A 178 -11.94 -3.72 -19.21
CA LYS A 178 -12.26 -4.16 -20.57
C LYS A 178 -11.25 -3.70 -21.62
N HIS A 179 -10.55 -2.60 -21.36
CA HIS A 179 -9.75 -1.87 -22.34
C HIS A 179 -8.27 -1.72 -21.94
N LYS A 180 -7.81 -2.47 -20.94
CA LYS A 180 -6.43 -2.37 -20.40
C LYS A 180 -5.32 -2.57 -21.47
N ASN A 181 -5.62 -3.20 -22.59
CA ASN A 181 -4.71 -3.43 -23.70
C ASN A 181 -4.77 -2.33 -24.78
N ASP A 182 -5.68 -1.37 -24.64
CA ASP A 182 -5.80 -0.27 -25.60
C ASP A 182 -4.59 0.68 -25.51
N LYS A 183 -4.45 1.56 -26.50
CA LYS A 183 -3.38 2.58 -26.48
C LYS A 183 -3.54 3.50 -25.27
N PHE A 184 -2.42 3.86 -24.68
CA PHE A 184 -2.37 4.70 -23.48
C PHE A 184 -3.12 6.04 -23.66
N ASP A 185 -2.90 6.73 -24.79
CA ASP A 185 -3.56 8.02 -25.04
C ASP A 185 -5.08 7.89 -25.05
N THR A 186 -5.60 6.84 -25.70
CA THR A 186 -7.05 6.56 -25.73
C THR A 186 -7.62 6.32 -24.33
N ILE A 187 -6.90 5.57 -23.50
CA ILE A 187 -7.30 5.29 -22.11
C ILE A 187 -7.31 6.59 -21.31
N ASN A 188 -6.28 7.41 -21.47
CA ASN A 188 -6.14 8.66 -20.74
C ASN A 188 -7.23 9.69 -21.13
N GLU A 189 -7.54 9.81 -22.42
CA GLU A 189 -8.65 10.64 -22.90
C GLU A 189 -10.00 10.20 -22.28
N VAL A 190 -10.24 8.88 -22.24
CA VAL A 190 -11.47 8.34 -21.64
C VAL A 190 -11.49 8.58 -20.13
N ARG A 191 -10.35 8.52 -19.45
CA ARG A 191 -10.23 8.84 -18.05
C ARG A 191 -10.70 10.27 -17.77
N TYR A 192 -10.14 11.25 -18.46
CA TYR A 192 -10.56 12.65 -18.30
C TYR A 192 -12.03 12.88 -18.63
N ARG A 193 -12.57 12.16 -19.61
CA ARG A 193 -13.98 12.26 -19.96
C ARG A 193 -14.92 11.67 -18.90
N ILE A 194 -14.51 10.61 -18.19
CA ILE A 194 -15.32 9.96 -17.17
C ILE A 194 -15.15 10.63 -15.81
N ILE A 195 -13.91 10.91 -15.42
CA ILE A 195 -13.57 11.43 -14.08
C ILE A 195 -13.68 12.95 -14.05
N GLY A 196 -13.14 13.64 -15.03
CA GLY A 196 -13.05 15.10 -15.15
C GLY A 196 -11.63 15.55 -15.46
N GLN A 197 -11.47 16.84 -15.69
CA GLN A 197 -10.18 17.44 -16.04
C GLN A 197 -9.28 17.56 -14.80
N LYS A 198 -7.98 17.37 -15.03
CA LYS A 198 -6.97 17.51 -13.99
C LYS A 198 -6.94 18.95 -13.42
N ASP A 199 -6.86 19.04 -12.10
CA ASP A 199 -6.63 20.29 -11.38
C ASP A 199 -5.77 20.01 -10.13
N ASN A 200 -4.56 20.51 -10.09
CA ASN A 200 -3.61 20.28 -9.00
C ASN A 200 -4.04 20.87 -7.65
N ASN A 201 -5.08 21.70 -7.64
CA ASN A 201 -5.73 22.22 -6.43
C ASN A 201 -7.09 21.53 -6.16
N GLY A 202 -7.43 20.53 -6.94
CA GLY A 202 -8.69 19.81 -6.85
C GLY A 202 -8.68 18.66 -5.84
N ILE A 203 -9.55 17.70 -6.10
CA ILE A 203 -9.70 16.48 -5.30
C ILE A 203 -8.79 15.41 -5.89
N TRP A 204 -7.97 14.77 -5.05
CA TRP A 204 -7.00 13.75 -5.43
C TRP A 204 -7.59 12.35 -5.28
N TYR A 205 -7.14 11.43 -6.12
CA TYR A 205 -7.57 10.03 -6.11
C TYR A 205 -6.46 9.09 -6.58
N HIS A 206 -6.40 7.89 -6.03
CA HIS A 206 -5.49 6.85 -6.51
C HIS A 206 -5.91 6.35 -7.89
N MET A 207 -4.92 6.15 -8.74
CA MET A 207 -5.11 5.57 -10.08
C MET A 207 -4.98 4.05 -10.09
N ALA A 208 -4.72 3.43 -8.94
CA ALA A 208 -4.55 2.01 -8.81
C ALA A 208 -5.76 1.23 -9.38
N GLU A 209 -5.46 0.12 -10.07
CA GLU A 209 -6.46 -0.73 -10.72
C GLU A 209 -7.39 -1.46 -9.76
N SER A 210 -7.11 -1.45 -8.46
CA SER A 210 -7.91 -2.21 -7.54
C SER A 210 -9.33 -1.63 -7.51
N ALA A 211 -10.30 -2.46 -7.91
CA ALA A 211 -11.73 -2.11 -7.83
C ALA A 211 -12.17 -1.78 -6.39
N PHE A 212 -11.25 -1.84 -5.43
CA PHE A 212 -11.47 -1.66 -4.01
C PHE A 212 -10.95 -0.33 -3.50
N ASP A 213 -9.92 0.24 -4.14
CA ASP A 213 -9.41 1.55 -3.75
C ASP A 213 -10.24 2.67 -4.39
N LYS A 214 -10.97 3.38 -3.56
CA LYS A 214 -11.80 4.51 -3.93
C LYS A 214 -11.56 5.67 -2.98
N THR A 215 -10.36 5.71 -2.41
CA THR A 215 -9.96 6.78 -1.53
C THR A 215 -9.81 8.06 -2.34
N VAL A 216 -10.30 9.14 -1.77
CA VAL A 216 -10.23 10.47 -2.35
C VAL A 216 -9.82 11.46 -1.27
N PHE A 217 -9.00 12.43 -1.64
CA PHE A 217 -8.40 13.34 -0.69
C PHE A 217 -8.54 14.78 -1.15
N GLU A 218 -8.80 15.68 -0.23
CA GLU A 218 -8.64 17.10 -0.48
C GLU A 218 -7.17 17.46 -0.67
N ASN A 219 -6.90 18.51 -1.44
CA ASN A 219 -5.51 18.92 -1.72
C ASN A 219 -4.70 19.19 -0.44
N ASN A 220 -5.31 19.81 0.57
CA ASN A 220 -4.65 20.11 1.84
C ASN A 220 -4.44 18.87 2.74
N THR A 221 -5.09 17.76 2.45
CA THR A 221 -4.82 16.47 3.13
C THR A 221 -3.46 15.92 2.69
N ILE A 222 -3.10 16.09 1.41
CA ILE A 222 -1.83 15.59 0.87
C ILE A 222 -0.73 16.67 0.96
N PHE A 223 -1.00 17.90 0.55
CA PHE A 223 0.00 18.97 0.38
C PHE A 223 -0.14 20.12 1.37
N PRO A 224 0.97 20.79 1.75
CA PRO A 224 2.37 20.45 1.40
C PRO A 224 2.85 19.22 2.14
N LEU A 225 3.66 18.36 1.49
CA LEU A 225 4.21 17.16 2.13
C LEU A 225 4.98 17.51 3.40
N GLN A 226 4.85 16.67 4.41
CA GLN A 226 5.58 16.75 5.68
C GLN A 226 6.70 15.72 5.71
N LYS A 227 7.53 15.76 6.74
CA LYS A 227 8.55 14.73 7.01
C LYS A 227 8.21 13.97 8.27
N MET A 228 8.45 12.67 8.25
CA MET A 228 8.26 11.78 9.39
C MET A 228 9.39 10.76 9.46
N LYS A 229 9.70 10.29 10.66
CA LYS A 229 10.70 9.24 10.86
C LYS A 229 10.15 7.87 10.44
N PHE A 230 10.96 7.14 9.67
CA PHE A 230 10.75 5.73 9.33
C PHE A 230 12.09 5.01 9.39
N GLU A 231 12.22 4.03 10.30
CA GLU A 231 13.46 3.28 10.56
C GLU A 231 14.72 4.15 10.74
N GLY A 232 14.54 5.36 11.29
CA GLY A 232 15.62 6.32 11.56
C GLY A 232 15.87 7.34 10.45
N TYR A 233 15.22 7.23 9.29
CA TYR A 233 15.29 8.17 8.18
C TYR A 233 14.11 9.13 8.18
N GLU A 234 14.29 10.36 7.75
CA GLU A 234 13.22 11.34 7.52
C GLU A 234 12.71 11.22 6.09
N LEU A 235 11.48 10.77 5.93
CA LEU A 235 10.84 10.54 4.64
C LEU A 235 9.57 11.39 4.50
N TYR A 236 9.09 11.58 3.29
CA TYR A 236 7.92 12.39 3.03
C TYR A 236 6.62 11.63 3.35
N VAL A 237 5.68 12.35 3.96
CA VAL A 237 4.32 11.87 4.29
C VAL A 237 3.30 12.93 3.91
N PRO A 238 2.00 12.60 3.76
CA PRO A 238 0.94 13.57 3.55
C PRO A 238 0.88 14.61 4.67
N ASN A 239 0.40 15.82 4.34
CA ASN A 239 0.25 16.92 5.29
C ASN A 239 -0.61 16.56 6.50
N ASN A 240 -1.80 16.04 6.25
CA ASN A 240 -2.71 15.55 7.27
C ASN A 240 -2.79 14.02 7.20
N TYR A 241 -1.71 13.36 7.62
CA TYR A 241 -1.61 11.90 7.60
C TYR A 241 -2.69 11.20 8.45
N ASP A 242 -3.22 11.86 9.47
CA ASP A 242 -4.29 11.31 10.32
C ASP A 242 -5.61 11.21 9.53
N GLU A 243 -5.98 12.24 8.81
CA GLU A 243 -7.16 12.22 7.93
C GLU A 243 -6.95 11.25 6.76
N TYR A 244 -5.75 11.27 6.17
CA TYR A 244 -5.37 10.37 5.08
C TYR A 244 -5.54 8.90 5.49
N LEU A 245 -4.96 8.47 6.61
CA LEU A 245 -5.08 7.11 7.12
C LEU A 245 -6.50 6.74 7.58
N LYS A 246 -7.28 7.71 8.07
CA LYS A 246 -8.70 7.48 8.39
C LYS A 246 -9.55 7.21 7.16
N GLU A 247 -9.27 7.89 6.05
CA GLU A 247 -9.96 7.63 4.79
C GLU A 247 -9.59 6.23 4.24
N GLU A 248 -8.33 5.80 4.36
CA GLU A 248 -7.89 4.49 3.88
C GLU A 248 -8.33 3.32 4.78
N PHE A 249 -8.13 3.45 6.08
CA PHE A 249 -8.23 2.33 7.03
C PHE A 249 -9.30 2.51 8.10
N GLY A 250 -9.98 3.66 8.14
CA GLY A 250 -10.92 3.99 9.21
C GLY A 250 -10.21 4.14 10.57
N ASN A 251 -10.53 3.28 11.54
CA ASN A 251 -9.85 3.27 12.83
C ASN A 251 -8.50 2.56 12.74
N TYR A 252 -7.53 3.21 12.12
CA TYR A 252 -6.21 2.66 11.86
C TYR A 252 -5.34 2.44 13.12
N MET A 253 -5.74 2.98 14.27
CA MET A 253 -5.06 2.78 15.57
C MET A 253 -5.52 1.51 16.31
N SER A 254 -6.38 0.70 15.70
CA SER A 254 -6.81 -0.60 16.20
C SER A 254 -6.21 -1.77 15.40
N PHE A 255 -6.28 -2.98 15.94
CA PHE A 255 -5.94 -4.18 15.19
C PHE A 255 -6.94 -4.39 14.02
N PRO A 256 -6.50 -4.99 12.90
CA PRO A 256 -7.39 -5.27 11.78
C PRO A 256 -8.57 -6.17 12.21
N LYS A 257 -9.79 -5.75 11.94
CA LYS A 257 -11.02 -6.49 12.36
C LYS A 257 -11.13 -7.89 11.76
N ASN A 258 -10.52 -8.14 10.63
CA ASN A 258 -10.51 -9.46 9.99
C ASN A 258 -9.40 -10.38 10.55
N GLY A 259 -8.54 -9.90 11.45
CA GLY A 259 -7.44 -10.67 12.03
C GLY A 259 -6.42 -11.17 11.01
N VAL A 260 -6.50 -10.71 9.76
CA VAL A 260 -5.60 -11.13 8.68
C VAL A 260 -4.36 -10.25 8.71
N LEU A 261 -3.25 -10.85 9.04
CA LEU A 261 -1.94 -10.22 8.84
C LEU A 261 -1.54 -10.47 7.38
N HIS A 262 -1.43 -9.38 6.61
CA HIS A 262 -1.01 -9.49 5.23
C HIS A 262 0.48 -9.78 5.15
N HIS A 263 0.83 -10.91 4.53
CA HIS A 263 2.17 -11.19 4.04
C HIS A 263 2.07 -11.38 2.53
N HIS A 264 2.90 -10.71 1.77
CA HIS A 264 2.89 -10.77 0.30
C HIS A 264 3.54 -12.04 -0.25
N GLY A 265 3.19 -13.19 0.28
CA GLY A 265 3.67 -14.48 -0.18
C GLY A 265 2.52 -15.40 -0.57
N GLY A 266 2.14 -15.44 -1.84
CA GLY A 266 1.20 -16.44 -2.35
C GLY A 266 1.73 -17.87 -2.14
N GLY A 267 0.86 -18.82 -1.77
CA GLY A 267 1.21 -20.25 -1.71
C GLY A 267 1.99 -20.69 -0.48
N GLY A 268 1.89 -19.99 0.65
CA GLY A 268 2.44 -20.45 1.94
C GLY A 268 3.92 -20.11 2.21
N ASN A 269 4.56 -19.37 1.31
CA ASN A 269 5.94 -18.93 1.52
C ASN A 269 6.02 -17.39 1.46
N PRO A 270 6.23 -16.71 2.61
CA PRO A 270 6.38 -15.28 2.64
C PRO A 270 7.53 -14.75 1.78
N ILE A 271 7.38 -13.59 1.17
CA ILE A 271 8.38 -12.99 0.27
C ILE A 271 9.67 -12.70 1.01
N TYR A 272 9.61 -12.24 2.25
CA TYR A 272 10.78 -11.98 3.09
C TYR A 272 11.71 -13.20 3.26
N MET A 273 11.20 -14.41 3.05
CA MET A 273 12.04 -15.64 3.08
C MET A 273 12.90 -15.84 1.83
N ASN A 274 12.77 -14.97 0.81
CA ASN A 274 13.50 -15.13 -0.45
C ASN A 274 15.01 -15.04 -0.25
N ALA A 275 15.50 -14.10 0.57
CA ALA A 275 16.93 -13.99 0.86
C ALA A 275 17.51 -15.32 1.35
N LYS A 276 16.89 -15.91 2.36
CA LYS A 276 17.30 -17.20 2.92
C LYS A 276 17.24 -18.34 1.88
N ARG A 277 16.14 -18.44 1.12
CA ARG A 277 15.95 -19.47 0.10
C ARG A 277 16.94 -19.37 -1.06
N LYS A 278 17.36 -18.15 -1.40
CA LYS A 278 18.28 -17.86 -2.50
C LYS A 278 19.74 -17.71 -2.07
N GLY A 279 20.02 -17.85 -0.77
CA GLY A 279 21.37 -17.63 -0.24
C GLY A 279 21.85 -16.19 -0.39
N PHE A 280 20.93 -15.22 -0.40
CA PHE A 280 21.25 -13.80 -0.48
C PHE A 280 21.69 -13.28 0.89
N ASP A 281 22.86 -12.65 0.95
CA ASP A 281 23.44 -12.11 2.18
C ASP A 281 22.88 -10.71 2.49
N LEU A 282 21.79 -10.67 3.27
CA LEU A 282 21.16 -9.41 3.69
C LEU A 282 22.07 -8.54 4.54
N ASP A 283 22.91 -9.12 5.41
CA ASP A 283 23.80 -8.34 6.27
C ASP A 283 24.86 -7.63 5.43
N LYS A 284 25.42 -8.32 4.43
CA LYS A 284 26.34 -7.71 3.45
C LYS A 284 25.65 -6.63 2.61
N PHE A 285 24.44 -6.89 2.16
CA PHE A 285 23.65 -5.92 1.40
C PHE A 285 23.39 -4.65 2.21
N ILE A 286 22.91 -4.76 3.45
CA ILE A 286 22.70 -3.62 4.36
C ILE A 286 24.01 -2.83 4.55
N ALA A 287 25.10 -3.53 4.84
CA ALA A 287 26.40 -2.88 5.03
C ALA A 287 26.84 -2.10 3.78
N GLN A 288 26.65 -2.67 2.59
CA GLN A 288 26.95 -2.01 1.31
C GLN A 288 26.05 -0.78 1.09
N MET A 289 24.73 -0.90 1.29
CA MET A 289 23.78 0.20 1.08
C MET A 289 24.10 1.38 2.01
N LYS A 290 24.49 1.12 3.25
CA LYS A 290 24.88 2.17 4.22
C LYS A 290 26.10 3.01 3.80
N THR A 291 26.95 2.52 2.90
CA THR A 291 28.08 3.29 2.40
C THR A 291 27.72 4.22 1.23
N ILE A 292 26.50 4.11 0.71
CA ILE A 292 26.05 4.89 -0.43
C ILE A 292 25.40 6.17 0.07
N HIS A 293 25.87 7.30 -0.40
CA HIS A 293 25.29 8.63 -0.20
C HIS A 293 25.17 9.29 -1.57
N ILE A 294 24.00 9.77 -1.91
CA ILE A 294 23.67 10.34 -3.23
C ILE A 294 23.60 11.87 -3.14
N ILE A 295 23.22 12.40 -1.98
CA ILE A 295 23.10 13.83 -1.66
C ILE A 295 23.92 14.16 -0.42
#